data_6a31bb46f0a4cdf0b15260246998d716
#
_entry.id   6a31bb46f0a4cdf0b15260246998d716
#
_cell.length_a   1.000
_cell.length_b   1.000
_cell.length_c   1.000
_cell.angle_alpha   90.00
_cell.angle_beta   90.00
_cell.angle_gamma   90.00
#
_symmetry.space_group_name_H-M   'P 1'
#
loop_
_entity.id
_entity.type
_entity.pdbx_description
1 polymer ?
#
loop_
_entity_poly.entity_id
_entity_poly.type
_entity_poly.pdbx_seq_one_letter_code
_entity_poly.pdbx_strand_id
1 'polypeptide(L)'
;MSVSIRNFYNQANLSNEVSLEVTPFFDTVDASLGYTYDPMLETMYNKVMFSTVDMEYSPQDDIEGYEEFQSHLLYARNQGHMTSMKRGIDENKARREVLANSSFWAQLGAGVFDPVNLIALPFGGPALTLGKAALRGAAGVGALQTGLEAIRYPVDPLATVGESALNIGFAAVTGGFIS
;
A
#
# COMPACT_ATOMS: atom_id res chain seq x y z
N MET A 1 -16.26 -1.68 -3.75
CA MET A 1 -16.78 -1.00 -2.55
C MET A 1 -15.62 -0.86 -1.59
N SER A 2 -14.91 0.25 -1.60
CA SER A 2 -13.93 0.56 -0.56
C SER A 2 -14.72 0.94 0.69
N VAL A 3 -14.70 0.10 1.71
CA VAL A 3 -15.22 0.46 3.03
C VAL A 3 -14.13 1.32 3.66
N SER A 4 -14.19 2.63 3.43
CA SER A 4 -13.27 3.57 4.06
C SER A 4 -13.43 3.48 5.57
N ILE A 5 -12.33 3.24 6.29
CA ILE A 5 -12.24 3.31 7.75
C ILE A 5 -12.82 4.64 8.27
N ARG A 6 -12.73 5.71 7.46
CA ARG A 6 -13.34 7.02 7.69
C ARG A 6 -14.84 6.95 8.00
N ASN A 7 -15.61 6.07 7.32
CA ASN A 7 -17.06 5.93 7.59
C ASN A 7 -17.37 5.29 8.94
N PHE A 8 -16.48 4.46 9.45
CA PHE A 8 -16.65 3.81 10.76
C PHE A 8 -16.50 4.82 11.92
N TYR A 9 -15.56 5.78 11.78
CA TYR A 9 -15.28 6.78 12.82
C TYR A 9 -16.30 7.93 12.85
N ASN A 10 -16.82 8.36 11.70
CA ASN A 10 -17.88 9.38 11.65
C ASN A 10 -19.19 8.92 12.33
N GLN A 11 -19.38 7.62 12.52
CA GLN A 11 -20.53 7.08 13.24
C GLN A 11 -20.29 6.90 14.77
N ALA A 12 -19.04 6.93 15.22
CA ALA A 12 -18.69 6.62 16.62
C ALA A 12 -18.74 7.83 17.57
N ASN A 13 -19.13 9.02 17.12
CA ASN A 13 -19.36 10.23 17.94
C ASN A 13 -18.21 10.53 18.94
N LEU A 14 -16.95 10.40 18.50
CA LEU A 14 -15.79 10.78 19.30
C LEU A 14 -15.73 12.32 19.45
N SER A 15 -15.41 12.79 20.66
CA SER A 15 -15.33 14.21 20.96
C SER A 15 -14.37 14.95 20.01
N ASN A 16 -14.70 16.20 19.64
CA ASN A 16 -13.93 17.01 18.67
C ASN A 16 -12.42 17.11 18.98
N GLU A 17 -12.01 17.02 20.23
CA GLU A 17 -10.60 17.07 20.63
C GLU A 17 -9.82 15.79 20.27
N VAL A 18 -10.45 14.63 20.38
CA VAL A 18 -9.84 13.35 20.00
C VAL A 18 -9.80 13.19 18.48
N SER A 19 -10.74 13.80 17.74
CA SER A 19 -10.82 13.70 16.29
C SER A 19 -9.70 14.45 15.57
N LEU A 20 -9.17 15.53 16.13
CA LEU A 20 -8.12 16.34 15.50
C LEU A 20 -6.73 15.67 15.52
N GLU A 21 -6.44 14.83 16.54
CA GLU A 21 -5.18 14.08 16.62
C GLU A 21 -5.27 12.69 15.98
N VAL A 22 -6.44 12.09 16.03
CA VAL A 22 -6.66 10.71 15.57
C VAL A 22 -6.89 10.65 14.06
N THR A 23 -7.56 11.66 13.47
CA THR A 23 -7.86 11.68 12.03
C THR A 23 -6.61 11.61 11.14
N PRO A 24 -5.53 12.40 11.39
CA PRO A 24 -4.30 12.28 10.60
C PRO A 24 -3.61 10.91 10.73
N PHE A 25 -3.67 10.30 11.91
CA PHE A 25 -3.09 8.98 12.13
C PHE A 25 -3.82 7.91 11.34
N PHE A 26 -5.14 7.88 11.39
CA PHE A 26 -5.92 6.89 10.65
C PHE A 26 -5.90 7.11 9.13
N ASP A 27 -5.84 8.36 8.68
CA ASP A 27 -5.60 8.67 7.27
C ASP A 27 -4.23 8.12 6.81
N THR A 28 -3.21 8.20 7.67
CA THR A 28 -1.88 7.62 7.41
C THR A 28 -1.93 6.08 7.35
N VAL A 29 -2.66 5.44 8.27
CA VAL A 29 -2.85 3.98 8.27
C VAL A 29 -3.57 3.53 7.00
N ASP A 30 -4.68 4.18 6.63
CA ASP A 30 -5.44 3.86 5.42
C ASP A 30 -4.58 4.06 4.16
N ALA A 31 -3.86 5.18 4.09
CA ALA A 31 -2.94 5.45 2.99
C ALA A 31 -1.79 4.43 2.90
N SER A 32 -1.24 4.00 4.04
CA SER A 32 -0.16 3.00 4.09
C SER A 32 -0.63 1.63 3.61
N LEU A 33 -1.79 1.18 4.11
CA LEU A 33 -2.38 -0.10 3.71
C LEU A 33 -2.77 -0.08 2.23
N GLY A 34 -3.45 0.98 1.77
CA GLY A 34 -3.82 1.14 0.37
C GLY A 34 -2.60 1.23 -0.55
N TYR A 35 -1.56 1.98 -0.17
CA TYR A 35 -0.31 2.05 -0.91
C TYR A 35 0.33 0.68 -1.12
N THR A 36 0.29 -0.19 -0.09
CA THR A 36 0.93 -1.51 -0.14
C THR A 36 0.09 -2.53 -0.90
N TYR A 37 -1.22 -2.56 -0.68
CA TYR A 37 -2.06 -3.69 -1.10
C TYR A 37 -2.95 -3.39 -2.31
N ASP A 38 -3.40 -2.15 -2.49
CA ASP A 38 -4.37 -1.86 -3.55
C ASP A 38 -3.86 -2.10 -4.98
N PRO A 39 -2.59 -1.82 -5.34
CA PRO A 39 -2.11 -2.16 -6.68
C PRO A 39 -2.21 -3.66 -7.00
N MET A 40 -1.97 -4.51 -6.00
CA MET A 40 -2.11 -5.96 -6.15
C MET A 40 -3.58 -6.40 -6.26
N LEU A 41 -4.43 -5.87 -5.38
CA LEU A 41 -5.86 -6.16 -5.37
C LEU A 41 -6.55 -5.65 -6.63
N GLU A 42 -6.20 -4.46 -7.10
CA GLU A 42 -6.69 -3.89 -8.33
C GLU A 42 -6.28 -4.72 -9.55
N THR A 43 -5.02 -5.16 -9.61
CA THR A 43 -4.56 -6.04 -10.68
C THR A 43 -5.35 -7.35 -10.71
N MET A 44 -5.61 -7.96 -9.55
CA MET A 44 -6.43 -9.17 -9.46
C MET A 44 -7.88 -8.90 -9.88
N TYR A 45 -8.47 -7.81 -9.40
CA TYR A 45 -9.81 -7.37 -9.76
C TYR A 45 -9.94 -7.14 -11.27
N ASN A 46 -9.02 -6.36 -11.85
CA ASN A 46 -9.02 -6.03 -13.27
C ASN A 46 -8.86 -7.28 -14.15
N LYS A 47 -8.05 -8.25 -13.72
CA LYS A 47 -7.87 -9.52 -14.43
C LYS A 47 -9.18 -10.32 -14.52
N VAL A 48 -10.02 -10.27 -13.49
CA VAL A 48 -11.31 -10.97 -13.45
C VAL A 48 -12.38 -10.16 -14.16
N MET A 49 -12.53 -8.89 -13.83
CA MET A 49 -13.63 -8.04 -14.30
C MET A 49 -13.49 -7.65 -15.77
N PHE A 50 -12.26 -7.44 -16.25
CA PHE A 50 -11.97 -7.03 -17.63
C PHE A 50 -11.27 -8.13 -18.41
N SER A 51 -11.74 -9.38 -18.25
CA SER A 51 -11.19 -10.54 -18.97
C SER A 51 -11.43 -10.48 -20.48
N THR A 52 -12.51 -9.81 -20.91
CA THR A 52 -12.86 -9.67 -22.32
C THR A 52 -12.04 -8.55 -22.98
N VAL A 53 -11.42 -8.90 -24.11
CA VAL A 53 -10.69 -7.94 -24.95
C VAL A 53 -11.66 -7.35 -25.98
N ASP A 54 -11.72 -6.03 -26.05
CA ASP A 54 -12.39 -5.33 -27.13
C ASP A 54 -11.37 -5.09 -28.26
N MET A 55 -11.58 -5.76 -29.39
CA MET A 55 -10.67 -5.71 -30.54
C MET A 55 -10.73 -4.37 -31.29
N GLU A 56 -11.77 -3.57 -31.08
CA GLU A 56 -11.93 -2.24 -31.71
C GLU A 56 -11.35 -1.14 -30.80
N TYR A 57 -11.08 -1.45 -29.53
CA TYR A 57 -10.54 -0.49 -28.57
C TYR A 57 -9.04 -0.28 -28.77
N SER A 58 -8.62 0.99 -28.92
CA SER A 58 -7.21 1.41 -29.04
C SER A 58 -6.77 2.10 -27.73
N PRO A 59 -5.96 1.46 -26.87
CA PRO A 59 -5.48 2.09 -25.65
C PRO A 59 -4.70 3.39 -25.90
N GLN A 60 -4.00 3.51 -27.05
CA GLN A 60 -3.21 4.69 -27.41
C GLN A 60 -4.05 5.96 -27.48
N ASP A 61 -5.30 5.84 -27.91
CA ASP A 61 -6.20 6.98 -28.12
C ASP A 61 -6.76 7.52 -26.80
N ASP A 62 -6.56 6.79 -25.71
CA ASP A 62 -7.14 7.08 -24.39
C ASP A 62 -6.07 7.29 -23.30
N ILE A 63 -4.83 7.64 -23.68
CA ILE A 63 -3.71 7.85 -22.72
C ILE A 63 -3.62 9.32 -22.28
N GLU A 64 -4.30 10.25 -22.93
CA GLU A 64 -4.19 11.68 -22.66
C GLU A 64 -4.21 12.01 -21.17
N GLY A 65 -3.23 12.79 -20.70
CA GLY A 65 -3.02 13.16 -19.30
C GLY A 65 -2.32 12.11 -18.44
N TYR A 66 -1.96 10.94 -19.01
CA TYR A 66 -1.28 9.83 -18.32
C TYR A 66 -0.09 9.28 -19.12
N GLU A 67 0.55 10.11 -19.92
CA GLU A 67 1.62 9.70 -20.85
C GLU A 67 2.81 9.05 -20.14
N GLU A 68 3.09 9.48 -18.90
CA GLU A 68 4.15 8.90 -18.04
C GLU A 68 3.89 7.44 -17.67
N PHE A 69 2.61 6.99 -17.73
CA PHE A 69 2.17 5.63 -17.46
C PHE A 69 1.82 4.83 -18.71
N GLN A 70 2.20 5.32 -19.89
CA GLN A 70 1.88 4.70 -21.18
C GLN A 70 2.20 3.21 -21.18
N SER A 71 3.39 2.81 -20.71
CA SER A 71 3.82 1.42 -20.72
C SER A 71 2.89 0.50 -19.90
N HIS A 72 2.23 1.04 -18.90
CA HIS A 72 1.24 0.32 -18.08
C HIS A 72 -0.14 0.34 -18.74
N LEU A 73 -0.59 1.49 -19.19
CA LEU A 73 -1.93 1.70 -19.75
C LEU A 73 -2.16 0.99 -21.09
N LEU A 74 -1.11 0.73 -21.86
CA LEU A 74 -1.18 -0.03 -23.13
C LEU A 74 -1.68 -1.48 -22.94
N TYR A 75 -1.70 -2.00 -21.73
CA TYR A 75 -2.28 -3.31 -21.41
C TYR A 75 -3.80 -3.27 -21.17
N ALA A 76 -4.43 -2.10 -21.28
CA ALA A 76 -5.87 -1.98 -21.16
C ALA A 76 -6.59 -2.77 -22.27
N ARG A 77 -7.57 -3.59 -21.90
CA ARG A 77 -8.27 -4.51 -22.79
C ARG A 77 -9.54 -3.92 -23.38
N ASN A 78 -10.05 -2.90 -22.76
CA ASN A 78 -11.25 -2.14 -23.14
C ASN A 78 -11.29 -0.84 -22.36
N GLN A 79 -12.22 0.05 -22.68
CA GLN A 79 -12.37 1.36 -22.05
C GLN A 79 -12.63 1.27 -20.52
N GLY A 80 -13.41 0.28 -20.07
CA GLY A 80 -13.66 0.06 -18.64
C GLY A 80 -12.39 -0.30 -17.88
N HIS A 81 -11.52 -1.14 -18.49
CA HIS A 81 -10.22 -1.47 -17.93
C HIS A 81 -9.31 -0.24 -17.86
N MET A 82 -9.23 0.56 -18.92
CA MET A 82 -8.48 1.82 -18.95
C MET A 82 -8.92 2.77 -17.84
N THR A 83 -10.23 2.97 -17.69
CA THR A 83 -10.79 3.82 -16.63
C THR A 83 -10.42 3.32 -15.22
N SER A 84 -10.45 2.00 -15.01
CA SER A 84 -10.02 1.40 -13.73
C SER A 84 -8.55 1.64 -13.47
N MET A 85 -7.67 1.42 -14.45
CA MET A 85 -6.23 1.62 -14.33
C MET A 85 -5.87 3.09 -14.05
N LYS A 86 -6.49 4.05 -14.74
CA LYS A 86 -6.31 5.50 -14.47
C LYS A 86 -6.71 5.86 -13.05
N ARG A 87 -7.88 5.38 -12.61
CA ARG A 87 -8.33 5.59 -11.23
C ARG A 87 -7.34 5.02 -10.20
N GLY A 88 -6.82 3.83 -10.40
CA GLY A 88 -5.81 3.23 -9.51
C GLY A 88 -4.54 4.07 -9.42
N ILE A 89 -4.07 4.63 -10.54
CA ILE A 89 -2.95 5.57 -10.57
C ILE A 89 -3.25 6.81 -9.73
N ASP A 90 -4.42 7.43 -9.90
CA ASP A 90 -4.79 8.65 -9.18
C ASP A 90 -4.94 8.39 -7.68
N GLU A 91 -5.60 7.29 -7.30
CA GLU A 91 -5.73 6.87 -5.89
C GLU A 91 -4.36 6.61 -5.25
N ASN A 92 -3.44 5.96 -5.97
CA ASN A 92 -2.10 5.71 -5.48
C ASN A 92 -1.27 7.02 -5.35
N LYS A 93 -1.40 7.96 -6.30
CA LYS A 93 -0.80 9.30 -6.19
C LYS A 93 -1.31 10.03 -4.94
N ALA A 94 -2.62 10.03 -4.71
CA ALA A 94 -3.21 10.67 -3.54
C ALA A 94 -2.73 10.05 -2.21
N ARG A 95 -2.59 8.72 -2.14
CA ARG A 95 -2.04 8.04 -0.96
C ARG A 95 -0.58 8.42 -0.71
N ARG A 96 0.22 8.50 -1.76
CA ARG A 96 1.63 8.94 -1.67
C ARG A 96 1.73 10.36 -1.12
N GLU A 97 0.82 11.25 -1.51
CA GLU A 97 0.76 12.61 -0.98
C GLU A 97 0.41 12.61 0.52
N VAL A 98 -0.57 11.83 0.95
CA VAL A 98 -0.88 11.66 2.39
C VAL A 98 0.33 11.17 3.16
N LEU A 99 1.01 10.13 2.67
CA LEU A 99 2.20 9.56 3.31
C LEU A 99 3.35 10.57 3.36
N ALA A 100 3.58 11.32 2.28
CA ALA A 100 4.62 12.35 2.23
C ALA A 100 4.39 13.49 3.23
N ASN A 101 3.12 13.81 3.51
CA ASN A 101 2.72 14.84 4.47
C ASN A 101 2.54 14.30 5.92
N SER A 102 2.66 12.99 6.11
CA SER A 102 2.51 12.36 7.42
C SER A 102 3.80 12.46 8.24
N SER A 103 3.66 12.63 9.57
CA SER A 103 4.82 12.62 10.45
C SER A 103 5.49 11.24 10.48
N PHE A 104 6.80 11.21 10.75
CA PHE A 104 7.55 9.97 10.93
C PHE A 104 6.90 9.02 11.94
N TRP A 105 6.42 9.57 13.06
CA TRP A 105 5.77 8.77 14.11
C TRP A 105 4.42 8.19 13.67
N ALA A 106 3.66 8.93 12.85
CA ALA A 106 2.41 8.43 12.29
C ALA A 106 2.68 7.27 11.30
N GLN A 107 3.72 7.38 10.45
CA GLN A 107 4.12 6.32 9.54
C GLN A 107 4.64 5.08 10.29
N LEU A 108 5.44 5.27 11.35
CA LEU A 108 5.91 4.17 12.19
C LEU A 108 4.73 3.46 12.88
N GLY A 109 3.80 4.22 13.44
CA GLY A 109 2.58 3.68 14.03
C GLY A 109 1.71 2.94 13.01
N ALA A 110 1.54 3.48 11.81
CA ALA A 110 0.81 2.82 10.73
C ALA A 110 1.43 1.46 10.38
N GLY A 111 2.77 1.36 10.36
CA GLY A 111 3.47 0.10 10.12
C GLY A 111 3.16 -0.99 11.17
N VAL A 112 2.85 -0.63 12.41
CA VAL A 112 2.45 -1.61 13.44
C VAL A 112 1.11 -2.27 13.09
N PHE A 113 0.20 -1.55 12.43
CA PHE A 113 -1.11 -2.05 11.99
C PHE A 113 -1.07 -2.77 10.63
N ASP A 114 0.10 -2.82 9.98
CA ASP A 114 0.25 -3.56 8.73
C ASP A 114 0.05 -5.07 8.99
N PRO A 115 -0.86 -5.74 8.26
CA PRO A 115 -1.11 -7.18 8.41
C PRO A 115 0.14 -8.05 8.32
N VAL A 116 1.14 -7.65 7.51
CA VAL A 116 2.42 -8.37 7.40
C VAL A 116 3.20 -8.30 8.71
N ASN A 117 3.23 -7.16 9.37
CA ASN A 117 3.88 -7.02 10.66
C ASN A 117 3.16 -7.83 11.74
N LEU A 118 1.83 -7.89 11.71
CA LEU A 118 1.05 -8.72 12.63
C LEU A 118 1.30 -10.22 12.43
N ILE A 119 1.42 -10.66 11.17
CA ILE A 119 1.78 -12.05 10.84
C ILE A 119 3.22 -12.36 11.27
N ALA A 120 4.11 -11.37 11.24
CA ALA A 120 5.51 -11.52 11.58
C ALA A 120 5.79 -11.58 13.10
N LEU A 121 4.86 -11.10 13.95
CA LEU A 121 5.03 -11.11 15.42
C LEU A 121 5.49 -12.46 16.00
N PRO A 122 4.96 -13.63 15.59
CA PRO A 122 5.40 -14.92 16.10
C PRO A 122 6.85 -15.27 15.78
N PHE A 123 7.46 -14.66 14.74
CA PHE A 123 8.83 -14.94 14.34
C PHE A 123 9.88 -14.33 15.29
N GLY A 124 9.50 -13.38 16.16
CA GLY A 124 10.33 -12.86 17.23
C GLY A 124 10.71 -13.93 18.26
N GLY A 125 9.78 -14.81 18.59
CA GLY A 125 9.95 -15.98 19.47
C GLY A 125 10.54 -15.68 20.85
N PRO A 126 10.61 -16.63 21.78
CA PRO A 126 11.31 -16.46 23.03
C PRO A 126 12.83 -16.35 22.75
N ALA A 127 13.35 -15.14 22.79
CA ALA A 127 14.75 -14.87 22.63
C ALA A 127 15.42 -14.72 23.99
N LEU A 128 16.60 -15.34 24.13
CA LEU A 128 17.40 -15.28 25.36
C LEU A 128 17.94 -13.87 25.66
N THR A 129 17.93 -12.98 24.64
CA THR A 129 18.34 -11.58 24.78
C THR A 129 17.50 -10.69 23.86
N LEU A 130 17.24 -9.44 24.31
CA LEU A 130 16.52 -8.43 23.54
C LEU A 130 17.11 -8.23 22.12
N GLY A 131 18.46 -8.22 22.02
CA GLY A 131 19.12 -8.06 20.72
C GLY A 131 18.88 -9.20 19.73
N LYS A 132 18.74 -10.45 20.21
CA LYS A 132 18.42 -11.59 19.33
C LYS A 132 16.95 -11.56 18.91
N ALA A 133 16.05 -11.13 19.79
CA ALA A 133 14.65 -10.93 19.43
C ALA A 133 14.52 -9.86 18.34
N ALA A 134 15.13 -8.69 18.54
CA ALA A 134 15.12 -7.60 17.59
C ALA A 134 15.71 -8.02 16.22
N LEU A 135 16.81 -8.76 16.21
CA LEU A 135 17.42 -9.24 14.95
C LEU A 135 16.50 -10.23 14.21
N ARG A 136 15.85 -11.15 14.93
CA ARG A 136 14.92 -12.12 14.32
C ARG A 136 13.66 -11.42 13.79
N GLY A 137 13.10 -10.48 14.54
CA GLY A 137 11.97 -9.69 14.09
C GLY A 137 12.32 -8.88 12.85
N ALA A 138 13.46 -8.19 12.84
CA ALA A 138 13.95 -7.45 11.69
C ALA A 138 14.12 -8.34 10.44
N ALA A 139 14.72 -9.52 10.61
CA ALA A 139 14.91 -10.48 9.51
C ALA A 139 13.58 -11.05 9.01
N GLY A 140 12.66 -11.39 9.91
CA GLY A 140 11.35 -11.96 9.57
C GLY A 140 10.47 -10.96 8.81
N VAL A 141 10.32 -9.75 9.35
CA VAL A 141 9.52 -8.69 8.72
C VAL A 141 10.15 -8.22 7.42
N GLY A 142 11.47 -8.04 7.39
CA GLY A 142 12.19 -7.66 6.16
C GLY A 142 12.06 -8.71 5.05
N ALA A 143 12.09 -10.00 5.38
CA ALA A 143 11.89 -11.07 4.40
C ALA A 143 10.46 -11.09 3.83
N LEU A 144 9.44 -10.91 4.70
CA LEU A 144 8.06 -10.82 4.27
C LEU A 144 7.82 -9.59 3.39
N GLN A 145 8.38 -8.43 3.77
CA GLN A 145 8.29 -7.21 2.98
C GLN A 145 8.98 -7.36 1.62
N THR A 146 10.12 -8.06 1.55
CA THR A 146 10.77 -8.38 0.28
C THR A 146 9.85 -9.19 -0.63
N GLY A 147 9.13 -10.17 -0.07
CA GLY A 147 8.16 -10.96 -0.81
C GLY A 147 6.99 -10.11 -1.34
N LEU A 148 6.47 -9.19 -0.52
CA LEU A 148 5.42 -8.25 -0.91
C LEU A 148 5.88 -7.30 -2.03
N GLU A 149 7.07 -6.71 -1.88
CA GLU A 149 7.61 -5.81 -2.90
C GLU A 149 7.87 -6.53 -4.22
N ALA A 150 8.28 -7.81 -4.18
CA ALA A 150 8.44 -8.62 -5.38
C ALA A 150 7.11 -8.85 -6.14
N ILE A 151 5.98 -8.86 -5.42
CA ILE A 151 4.64 -8.97 -6.03
C ILE A 151 4.12 -7.59 -6.45
N ARG A 152 4.31 -6.57 -5.60
CA ARG A 152 3.80 -5.21 -5.82
C ARG A 152 4.53 -4.51 -6.96
N TYR A 153 5.86 -4.56 -6.98
CA TYR A 153 6.70 -3.80 -7.93
C TYR A 153 6.29 -3.98 -9.40
N PRO A 154 5.98 -5.19 -9.90
CA PRO A 154 5.57 -5.38 -11.29
C PRO A 154 4.19 -4.82 -11.64
N VAL A 155 3.32 -4.58 -10.64
CA VAL A 155 1.91 -4.19 -10.84
C VAL A 155 1.60 -2.75 -10.45
N ASP A 156 2.47 -2.11 -9.67
CA ASP A 156 2.37 -0.71 -9.27
C ASP A 156 3.16 0.18 -10.25
N PRO A 157 2.51 0.95 -11.15
CA PRO A 157 3.19 1.78 -12.13
C PRO A 157 3.97 2.95 -11.52
N LEU A 158 3.77 3.24 -10.24
CA LEU A 158 4.45 4.29 -9.49
C LEU A 158 5.62 3.74 -8.65
N ALA A 159 5.78 2.42 -8.54
CA ALA A 159 6.83 1.83 -7.74
C ALA A 159 8.23 2.10 -8.31
N THR A 160 9.15 2.46 -7.43
CA THR A 160 10.58 2.61 -7.79
C THR A 160 11.44 1.66 -6.96
N VAL A 161 12.60 1.29 -7.49
CA VAL A 161 13.57 0.45 -6.75
C VAL A 161 13.99 1.11 -5.44
N GLY A 162 14.13 2.44 -5.43
CA GLY A 162 14.47 3.21 -4.23
C GLY A 162 13.40 3.09 -3.14
N GLU A 163 12.12 3.21 -3.52
CA GLU A 163 10.99 3.05 -2.59
C GLU A 163 10.90 1.64 -2.06
N SER A 164 11.02 0.62 -2.91
CA SER A 164 10.99 -0.78 -2.49
C SER A 164 12.12 -1.07 -1.50
N ALA A 165 13.33 -0.55 -1.73
CA ALA A 165 14.44 -0.69 -0.80
C ALA A 165 14.17 0.01 0.55
N LEU A 166 13.57 1.21 0.52
CA LEU A 166 13.18 1.94 1.73
C LEU A 166 12.09 1.21 2.51
N ASN A 167 11.07 0.68 1.84
CA ASN A 167 9.99 -0.09 2.47
C ASN A 167 10.53 -1.35 3.16
N ILE A 168 11.43 -2.10 2.51
CA ILE A 168 12.07 -3.28 3.09
C ILE A 168 12.92 -2.87 4.30
N GLY A 169 13.71 -1.80 4.18
CA GLY A 169 14.53 -1.29 5.28
C GLY A 169 13.69 -0.82 6.47
N PHE A 170 12.63 -0.08 6.21
CA PHE A 170 11.70 0.41 7.23
C PHE A 170 10.98 -0.75 7.95
N ALA A 171 10.51 -1.74 7.19
CA ALA A 171 9.87 -2.93 7.73
C ALA A 171 10.81 -3.74 8.63
N ALA A 172 12.08 -3.90 8.23
CA ALA A 172 13.09 -4.57 9.05
C ALA A 172 13.35 -3.81 10.36
N VAL A 173 13.46 -2.48 10.31
CA VAL A 173 13.64 -1.64 11.52
C VAL A 173 12.41 -1.79 12.43
N THR A 174 11.21 -1.65 11.90
CA THR A 174 9.96 -1.78 12.66
C THR A 174 9.84 -3.16 13.29
N GLY A 175 10.12 -4.23 12.54
CA GLY A 175 10.12 -5.60 13.05
C GLY A 175 11.10 -5.82 14.20
N GLY A 176 12.24 -5.14 14.17
CA GLY A 176 13.21 -5.16 15.26
C GLY A 176 12.71 -4.46 16.54
N PHE A 177 11.86 -3.45 16.42
CA PHE A 177 11.30 -2.72 17.57
C PHE A 177 10.14 -3.44 18.27
N ILE A 178 9.32 -4.20 17.53
CA ILE A 178 8.12 -4.87 18.07
C ILE A 178 8.35 -6.33 18.48
N SER A 179 9.57 -6.86 18.30
CA SER A 179 9.98 -8.19 18.76
C SER A 179 10.55 -8.15 20.16
#